data_ab53873f23779c8a2eff90034efa485c
#
_entry.id   ab53873f23779c8a2eff90034efa485c
#
_cell.length_a   1.000
_cell.length_b   1.000
_cell.length_c   1.000
_cell.angle_alpha   90.00
_cell.angle_beta   90.00
_cell.angle_gamma   90.00
#
_symmetry.space_group_name_H-M   'P 1'
#
loop_
_entity.id
_entity.type
_entity.pdbx_description
1 polymer ?
#
loop_
_entity_poly.entity_id
_entity_poly.type
_entity_poly.pdbx_seq_one_letter_code
_entity_poly.pdbx_strand_id
1 'polypeptide(L)'
;MPTPIAELGEFALIDRLTLQHQTTQSSTLKGVGDDAAVLCAPEGQVQVVTTDLLLEGVHFDLTYVPLKHLGYKAVMVNLSDVFAMNAKPAQITVSIGISSKFSVEQIDELYEGIYLDRKSVV
;
A
#
# COMPACT_ATOMS: atom_id res chain seq x y z
N MET A 1 -2.05 -5.27 -25.35
CA MET A 1 -3.32 -4.64 -24.97
C MET A 1 -3.44 -4.57 -23.46
N PRO A 2 -3.83 -3.44 -22.90
CA PRO A 2 -4.05 -3.34 -21.48
C PRO A 2 -5.17 -4.29 -21.03
N THR A 3 -5.02 -4.83 -19.82
CA THR A 3 -5.98 -5.76 -19.25
C THR A 3 -7.02 -4.99 -18.44
N PRO A 4 -8.31 -5.07 -18.77
CA PRO A 4 -9.34 -4.47 -17.92
C PRO A 4 -9.37 -5.11 -16.54
N ILE A 5 -9.57 -4.29 -15.52
CA ILE A 5 -9.63 -4.76 -14.13
C ILE A 5 -10.76 -5.76 -13.95
N ALA A 6 -11.88 -5.56 -14.61
CA ALA A 6 -13.05 -6.44 -14.52
C ALA A 6 -12.75 -7.88 -14.95
N GLU A 7 -11.75 -8.11 -15.81
CA GLU A 7 -11.38 -9.47 -16.22
C GLU A 7 -10.75 -10.26 -15.06
N LEU A 8 -9.99 -9.59 -14.20
CA LEU A 8 -9.37 -10.24 -13.04
C LEU A 8 -10.33 -10.42 -11.87
N GLY A 9 -11.15 -9.40 -11.59
CA GLY A 9 -11.92 -9.33 -10.38
C GLY A 9 -11.08 -8.94 -9.16
N GLU A 10 -11.75 -8.73 -8.04
CA GLU A 10 -11.12 -8.17 -6.83
C GLU A 10 -10.02 -9.07 -6.26
N PHE A 11 -10.33 -10.34 -6.02
CA PHE A 11 -9.38 -11.23 -5.33
C PHE A 11 -8.17 -11.56 -6.20
N ALA A 12 -8.38 -11.79 -7.49
CA ALA A 12 -7.26 -12.05 -8.39
C ALA A 12 -6.37 -10.83 -8.55
N LEU A 13 -6.94 -9.63 -8.54
CA LEU A 13 -6.15 -8.40 -8.57
C LEU A 13 -5.31 -8.26 -7.29
N ILE A 14 -5.90 -8.50 -6.12
CA ILE A 14 -5.17 -8.45 -4.85
C ILE A 14 -4.03 -9.45 -4.86
N ASP A 15 -4.27 -10.68 -5.29
CA ASP A 15 -3.24 -11.71 -5.36
C ASP A 15 -2.09 -11.27 -6.27
N ARG A 16 -2.41 -10.72 -7.43
CA ARG A 16 -1.40 -10.22 -8.38
C ARG A 16 -0.55 -9.10 -7.77
N LEU A 17 -1.19 -8.12 -7.15
CA LEU A 17 -0.50 -6.95 -6.60
C LEU A 17 0.38 -7.31 -5.40
N THR A 18 0.01 -8.32 -4.65
CA THR A 18 0.73 -8.73 -3.43
C THR A 18 1.61 -9.95 -3.63
N LEU A 19 1.80 -10.41 -4.86
CA LEU A 19 2.59 -11.61 -5.17
C LEU A 19 4.02 -11.52 -4.65
N GLN A 20 4.62 -10.33 -4.67
CA GLN A 20 5.97 -10.08 -4.18
C GLN A 20 6.04 -9.82 -2.69
N HIS A 21 4.88 -9.68 -2.04
CA HIS A 21 4.83 -9.34 -0.62
C HIS A 21 5.31 -10.52 0.23
N GLN A 22 6.18 -10.21 1.17
CA GLN A 22 6.62 -11.16 2.18
C GLN A 22 6.48 -10.51 3.55
N THR A 23 5.90 -11.26 4.48
CA THR A 23 5.81 -10.82 5.87
C THR A 23 7.21 -10.80 6.47
N THR A 24 7.69 -9.62 6.84
CA THR A 24 9.04 -9.43 7.39
C THR A 24 9.05 -9.08 8.87
N GLN A 25 7.92 -8.62 9.41
CA GLN A 25 7.81 -8.18 10.80
C GLN A 25 7.27 -9.30 11.68
N SER A 26 7.92 -9.56 12.79
CA SER A 26 7.47 -10.56 13.77
C SER A 26 6.12 -10.19 14.38
N SER A 27 5.77 -8.90 14.38
CA SER A 27 4.48 -8.42 14.88
C SER A 27 3.32 -8.71 13.92
N THR A 28 3.60 -9.14 12.69
CA THR A 28 2.56 -9.58 11.75
C THR A 28 2.35 -11.08 11.91
N LEU A 29 1.28 -11.47 12.58
CA LEU A 29 0.92 -12.88 12.75
C LEU A 29 0.27 -13.42 11.50
N LYS A 30 -0.53 -12.61 10.81
CA LYS A 30 -1.17 -12.95 9.55
C LYS A 30 -1.25 -11.69 8.69
N GLY A 31 -0.60 -11.71 7.55
CA GLY A 31 -0.61 -10.59 6.61
C GLY A 31 -1.75 -10.70 5.60
N VAL A 32 -1.47 -10.31 4.35
CA VAL A 32 -2.44 -10.35 3.27
C VAL A 32 -2.87 -11.79 2.96
N GLY A 33 -4.11 -11.95 2.54
CA GLY A 33 -4.63 -13.25 2.07
C GLY A 33 -5.89 -13.74 2.77
N ASP A 34 -6.44 -12.95 3.68
CA ASP A 34 -7.69 -13.26 4.36
C ASP A 34 -8.50 -11.99 4.58
N ASP A 35 -9.63 -12.10 5.27
CA ASP A 35 -10.54 -10.97 5.52
C ASP A 35 -9.89 -9.86 6.32
N ALA A 36 -8.92 -10.19 7.17
CA ALA A 36 -8.20 -9.21 7.97
C ALA A 36 -6.78 -9.67 8.24
N ALA A 37 -5.89 -8.73 8.46
CA ALA A 37 -4.57 -9.02 9.00
C ALA A 37 -4.64 -9.22 10.52
N VAL A 38 -3.73 -10.02 11.05
CA VAL A 38 -3.60 -10.22 12.48
C VAL A 38 -2.24 -9.70 12.93
N LEU A 39 -2.25 -8.73 13.82
CA LEU A 39 -1.05 -8.05 14.30
C LEU A 39 -0.95 -8.21 15.81
N CYS A 40 0.26 -8.14 16.33
CA CYS A 40 0.50 -8.08 17.78
C CYS A 40 1.48 -6.96 18.09
N ALA A 41 1.31 -6.35 19.27
CA ALA A 41 2.30 -5.44 19.82
C ALA A 41 3.17 -6.23 20.83
N PRO A 42 4.50 -6.11 20.77
CA PRO A 42 5.35 -6.72 21.81
C PRO A 42 5.01 -6.17 23.20
N GLU A 43 5.25 -6.99 24.23
CA GLU A 43 5.00 -6.57 25.60
C GLU A 43 5.77 -5.30 25.95
N GLY A 44 5.09 -4.37 26.62
CA GLY A 44 5.66 -3.07 26.98
C GLY A 44 5.71 -2.05 25.87
N GLN A 45 5.16 -2.36 24.70
CA GLN A 45 5.09 -1.45 23.55
C GLN A 45 3.64 -1.13 23.19
N VAL A 46 3.46 -0.02 22.51
CA VAL A 46 2.16 0.39 21.98
C VAL A 46 2.26 0.51 20.46
N GLN A 47 1.12 0.44 19.78
CA GLN A 47 1.05 0.66 18.35
C GLN A 47 0.62 2.10 18.07
N VAL A 48 1.29 2.72 17.11
CA VAL A 48 0.91 4.00 16.55
C VAL A 48 0.32 3.73 15.17
N VAL A 49 -0.85 4.26 14.92
CA VAL A 49 -1.55 4.07 13.65
C VAL A 49 -1.83 5.43 13.03
N THR A 50 -1.50 5.58 11.77
CA THR A 50 -1.84 6.77 10.98
C THR A 50 -2.46 6.34 9.66
N THR A 51 -3.23 7.22 9.06
CA THR A 51 -3.83 6.98 7.76
C THR A 51 -3.97 8.30 7.01
N ASP A 52 -3.73 8.26 5.72
CA ASP A 52 -3.90 9.41 4.83
C ASP A 52 -4.75 8.98 3.64
N LEU A 53 -5.62 9.89 3.21
CA LEU A 53 -6.40 9.73 1.99
C LEU A 53 -5.81 10.62 0.90
N LEU A 54 -5.48 10.03 -0.24
CA LEU A 54 -5.02 10.78 -1.40
C LEU A 54 -6.09 10.71 -2.50
N LEU A 55 -6.59 11.87 -2.88
CA LEU A 55 -7.63 12.00 -3.90
C LEU A 55 -7.09 12.70 -5.14
N GLU A 56 -7.38 12.13 -6.30
CA GLU A 56 -7.06 12.78 -7.58
C GLU A 56 -7.78 14.12 -7.69
N GLY A 57 -7.07 15.13 -8.15
CA GLY A 57 -7.60 16.49 -8.27
C GLY A 57 -7.51 17.31 -7.00
N VAL A 58 -7.22 16.69 -5.85
CA VAL A 58 -7.04 17.37 -4.56
C VAL A 58 -5.60 17.27 -4.08
N HIS A 59 -5.07 16.05 -3.99
CA HIS A 59 -3.73 15.78 -3.45
C HIS A 59 -2.71 15.50 -4.55
N PHE A 60 -3.16 15.11 -5.74
CA PHE A 60 -2.32 14.84 -6.89
C PHE A 60 -3.13 14.99 -8.17
N ASP A 61 -2.43 15.03 -9.31
CA ASP A 61 -3.04 15.08 -10.62
C ASP A 61 -2.30 14.10 -11.53
N LEU A 62 -2.99 13.06 -11.99
CA LEU A 62 -2.41 12.02 -12.85
C LEU A 62 -1.97 12.54 -14.22
N THR A 63 -2.39 13.77 -14.60
CA THR A 63 -1.86 14.43 -15.79
C THR A 63 -0.36 14.71 -15.65
N TYR A 64 0.12 14.94 -14.42
CA TYR A 64 1.50 15.33 -14.15
C TYR A 64 2.28 14.30 -13.35
N VAL A 65 1.62 13.42 -12.60
CA VAL A 65 2.27 12.50 -11.68
C VAL A 65 2.13 11.07 -12.20
N PRO A 66 3.23 10.38 -12.52
CA PRO A 66 3.17 8.96 -12.87
C PRO A 66 2.65 8.12 -11.68
N LEU A 67 1.96 7.02 -12.00
CA LEU A 67 1.38 6.14 -10.98
C LEU A 67 2.44 5.57 -10.02
N LYS A 68 3.62 5.28 -10.53
CA LYS A 68 4.73 4.82 -9.70
C LYS A 68 5.12 5.87 -8.64
N HIS A 69 5.18 7.14 -9.03
CA HIS A 69 5.46 8.22 -8.09
C HIS A 69 4.34 8.41 -7.09
N LEU A 70 3.09 8.23 -7.52
CA LEU A 70 1.94 8.29 -6.62
C LEU A 70 2.01 7.20 -5.55
N GLY A 71 2.33 5.97 -5.95
CA GLY A 71 2.49 4.86 -5.00
C GLY A 71 3.57 5.13 -3.97
N TYR A 72 4.71 5.63 -4.42
CA TYR A 72 5.82 6.02 -3.54
C TYR A 72 5.40 7.15 -2.58
N LYS A 73 4.74 8.18 -3.10
CA LYS A 73 4.25 9.29 -2.28
C LYS A 73 3.26 8.83 -1.22
N ALA A 74 2.35 7.92 -1.57
CA ALA A 74 1.35 7.41 -0.64
C ALA A 74 2.01 6.75 0.58
N VAL A 75 3.09 6.00 0.37
CA VAL A 75 3.86 5.40 1.47
C VAL A 75 4.61 6.47 2.24
N MET A 76 5.27 7.39 1.54
CA MET A 76 6.13 8.40 2.18
C MET A 76 5.37 9.36 3.08
N VAL A 77 4.16 9.78 2.72
CA VAL A 77 3.39 10.68 3.58
C VAL A 77 3.00 10.00 4.88
N ASN A 78 2.71 8.71 4.84
CA ASN A 78 2.40 7.94 6.03
C ASN A 78 3.65 7.64 6.88
N LEU A 79 4.76 7.32 6.26
CA LEU A 79 6.03 7.13 6.98
C LEU A 79 6.46 8.40 7.69
N SER A 80 6.27 9.56 7.05
CA SER A 80 6.58 10.85 7.66
C SER A 80 5.83 11.04 8.99
N ASP A 81 4.54 10.70 9.01
CA ASP A 81 3.74 10.82 10.23
C ASP A 81 4.18 9.83 11.32
N VAL A 82 4.53 8.61 10.93
CA VAL A 82 5.04 7.60 11.87
C VAL A 82 6.36 8.07 12.49
N PHE A 83 7.27 8.59 11.69
CA PHE A 83 8.55 9.10 12.17
C PHE A 83 8.37 10.34 13.05
N ALA A 84 7.38 11.19 12.74
CA ALA A 84 7.07 12.36 13.57
C ALA A 84 6.63 11.96 14.99
N MET A 85 6.05 10.77 15.15
CA MET A 85 5.68 10.20 16.43
C MET A 85 6.79 9.38 17.08
N ASN A 86 7.99 9.43 16.52
CA ASN A 86 9.15 8.65 16.98
C ASN A 86 8.85 7.14 17.03
N ALA A 87 8.02 6.67 16.11
CA ALA A 87 7.65 5.27 16.02
C ALA A 87 8.42 4.58 14.89
N LYS A 88 8.49 3.25 14.95
CA LYS A 88 9.13 2.43 13.93
C LYS A 88 8.05 1.87 13.00
N PRO A 89 8.15 2.10 11.69
CA PRO A 89 7.20 1.52 10.74
C PRO A 89 7.27 -0.01 10.76
N ALA A 90 6.12 -0.67 10.74
CA ALA A 90 6.05 -2.12 10.77
C ALA A 90 5.12 -2.69 9.70
N GLN A 91 3.92 -2.17 9.57
CA GLN A 91 2.95 -2.63 8.60
C GLN A 91 2.28 -1.46 7.90
N ILE A 92 1.75 -1.72 6.72
CA ILE A 92 0.87 -0.79 6.01
C ILE A 92 -0.41 -1.50 5.62
N THR A 93 -1.50 -0.75 5.56
CA THR A 93 -2.73 -1.18 4.91
C THR A 93 -2.97 -0.27 3.72
N VAL A 94 -3.51 -0.84 2.65
CA VAL A 94 -3.81 -0.09 1.44
C VAL A 94 -5.28 -0.25 1.12
N SER A 95 -5.99 0.87 1.07
CA SER A 95 -7.37 0.93 0.55
C SER A 95 -7.33 1.73 -0.74
N ILE A 96 -7.85 1.15 -1.80
CA ILE A 96 -7.79 1.76 -3.11
C ILE A 96 -9.15 1.71 -3.80
N GLY A 97 -9.61 2.86 -4.27
CA GLY A 97 -10.78 2.96 -5.13
C GLY A 97 -10.31 3.13 -6.56
N ILE A 98 -10.71 2.22 -7.43
CA ILE A 98 -10.23 2.19 -8.81
C ILE A 98 -11.41 2.35 -9.76
N SER A 99 -11.33 3.35 -10.65
CA SER A 99 -12.33 3.50 -11.69
C SER A 99 -12.03 2.55 -12.85
N SER A 100 -13.05 2.27 -13.67
CA SER A 100 -12.91 1.38 -14.83
C SER A 100 -11.98 1.92 -15.92
N LYS A 101 -11.58 3.19 -15.85
CA LYS A 101 -10.62 3.78 -16.80
C LYS A 101 -9.20 3.25 -16.64
N PHE A 102 -8.88 2.63 -15.51
CA PHE A 102 -7.55 2.09 -15.25
C PHE A 102 -7.46 0.63 -15.67
N SER A 103 -6.29 0.24 -16.15
CA SER A 103 -5.97 -1.15 -16.47
C SER A 103 -5.23 -1.82 -15.30
N VAL A 104 -5.15 -3.15 -15.35
CA VAL A 104 -4.37 -3.94 -14.39
C VAL A 104 -2.90 -3.50 -14.40
N GLU A 105 -2.34 -3.27 -15.59
CA GLU A 105 -0.94 -2.85 -15.76
C GLU A 105 -0.66 -1.50 -15.11
N GLN A 106 -1.63 -0.58 -15.15
CA GLN A 106 -1.50 0.72 -14.47
C GLN A 106 -1.49 0.57 -12.96
N ILE A 107 -2.28 -0.33 -12.41
CA ILE A 107 -2.29 -0.58 -10.97
C ILE A 107 -1.00 -1.32 -10.54
N ASP A 108 -0.46 -2.19 -11.39
CA ASP A 108 0.87 -2.77 -11.16
C ASP A 108 1.92 -1.66 -10.99
N GLU A 109 1.87 -0.63 -11.83
CA GLU A 109 2.78 0.50 -11.77
C GLU A 109 2.66 1.27 -10.45
N LEU A 110 1.43 1.48 -9.96
CA LEU A 110 1.18 2.07 -8.66
C LEU A 110 1.84 1.27 -7.55
N TYR A 111 1.67 -0.04 -7.56
CA TYR A 111 2.26 -0.93 -6.56
C TYR A 111 3.78 -1.03 -6.64
N GLU A 112 4.36 -0.88 -7.84
CA GLU A 112 5.82 -0.73 -7.95
C GLU A 112 6.31 0.43 -7.09
N GLY A 113 5.60 1.56 -7.12
CA GLY A 113 5.91 2.72 -6.30
C GLY A 113 5.77 2.43 -4.80
N ILE A 114 4.71 1.72 -4.41
CA ILE A 114 4.49 1.32 -3.02
C ILE A 114 5.65 0.45 -2.51
N TYR A 115 6.10 -0.51 -3.32
CA TYR A 115 7.18 -1.41 -2.93
C TYR A 115 8.58 -0.79 -2.98
N LEU A 116 8.77 0.37 -3.63
CA LEU A 116 10.07 1.02 -3.69
C LEU A 116 10.65 1.30 -2.30
N ASP A 117 9.80 1.63 -1.33
CA ASP A 117 10.24 1.97 0.00
C ASP A 117 10.23 0.79 0.96
N ARG A 118 10.01 -0.42 0.46
CA ARG A 118 9.99 -1.65 1.26
C ARG A 118 11.27 -1.84 2.08
N LYS A 119 12.40 -1.42 1.53
CA LYS A 119 13.71 -1.56 2.18
C LYS A 119 13.85 -0.65 3.40
N SER A 120 13.12 0.45 3.45
CA SER A 120 13.15 1.40 4.56
C SER A 120 12.29 0.96 5.74
N VAL A 121 11.43 -0.04 5.55
CA VAL A 121 10.42 -0.49 6.52
C VAL A 121 10.80 -1.84 7.13
N VAL A 122 11.97 -2.28 6.88
CA VAL A 122 12.45 -3.59 7.37
C VAL A 122 12.72 -3.58 8.87
#